data_472ec45d8fdbe51aa99bc1b7eecc6380
#
_entry.id   472ec45d8fdbe51aa99bc1b7eecc6380
#
_cell.length_a   1.000
_cell.length_b   1.000
_cell.length_c   1.000
_cell.angle_alpha   90.00
_cell.angle_beta   90.00
_cell.angle_gamma   90.00
#
_symmetry.space_group_name_H-M   'P 1'
#
loop_
_entity.id
_entity.type
_entity.pdbx_description
1 polymer ?
#
loop_
_entity_poly.entity_id
_entity_poly.type
_entity_poly.pdbx_seq_one_letter_code
_entity_poly.pdbx_strand_id
1 'polypeptide(L)'
;PCMPARRELHTGRPNFLHRSWGPLEPFDDSMPELLKQAGICTHLVSDHQHYWEDGGATYHTRYSSWECIRGQEGDPWKEDLCAEPERRTVFKGGEFAWKVPMVAAMRTHDQVNRSYMDEEAKTAQARTFAEGLEFLDVNHPADNWFLQIEEFDPHEPFFCDEKYKKDFDGPLHGEDALGSDWPPYARVQEGEEVCQTVRNNYAALLEKCDAYLGKVLDKMDEYDLWKDTMLIVCTDHGFLLGEHDWWGKTAMPCYNEIAHTPLYVWDPRFPACAGKHSDSFVQMTDLAPTLLEFFGQPIPADMTGKPLRPVFASDAKLHDYVVFGFHGAEIIVTDGKYLYMNAPEHPEEPYYEYTLMPTHRRARFGVHELSEMELAESFSFTKGLKTLRIRCLGSQVGDGKEPLVSRLYDIEKDPGQLQAIEDAEAVKKMKALIREYMIATDAPKELYHRYGIEQ
;
A
#
# COMPACT_ATOMS: atom_id res chain seq x y z
N PRO A 1 -3.28 2.45 1.60
CA PRO A 1 -1.88 2.44 1.13
C PRO A 1 -0.92 2.06 2.26
N CYS A 2 0.25 1.58 1.91
CA CYS A 2 1.36 1.23 2.79
C CYS A 2 0.96 0.26 3.92
N MET A 3 1.02 0.67 5.20
CA MET A 3 0.80 -0.25 6.34
C MET A 3 -0.59 -0.93 6.36
N PRO A 4 -1.71 -0.27 6.03
CA PRO A 4 -2.99 -0.95 5.88
C PRO A 4 -2.98 -2.07 4.83
N ALA A 5 -2.36 -1.85 3.67
CA ALA A 5 -2.22 -2.89 2.64
C ALA A 5 -1.35 -4.06 3.12
N ARG A 6 -0.28 -3.80 3.89
CA ARG A 6 0.53 -4.83 4.54
C ARG A 6 -0.26 -5.62 5.57
N ARG A 7 -1.13 -4.96 6.32
CA ARG A 7 -2.01 -5.68 7.25
C ARG A 7 -2.96 -6.62 6.50
N GLU A 8 -3.50 -6.17 5.36
CA GLU A 8 -4.34 -7.00 4.49
C GLU A 8 -3.56 -8.18 3.89
N LEU A 9 -2.30 -7.95 3.46
CA LEU A 9 -1.39 -9.01 3.03
C LEU A 9 -1.12 -10.04 4.14
N HIS A 10 -0.95 -9.62 5.38
CA HIS A 10 -0.72 -10.53 6.49
C HIS A 10 -1.97 -11.31 6.89
N THR A 11 -3.12 -10.62 6.96
CA THR A 11 -4.33 -11.14 7.61
C THR A 11 -5.37 -11.72 6.64
N GLY A 12 -5.21 -11.52 5.33
CA GLY A 12 -6.21 -11.91 4.34
C GLY A 12 -7.60 -11.29 4.58
N ARG A 13 -7.65 -10.13 5.25
CA ARG A 13 -8.87 -9.48 5.70
C ARG A 13 -8.80 -7.96 5.50
N PRO A 14 -9.89 -7.30 5.08
CA PRO A 14 -9.92 -5.86 4.90
C PRO A 14 -9.71 -5.12 6.23
N ASN A 15 -9.02 -3.98 6.18
CA ASN A 15 -8.66 -3.22 7.35
C ASN A 15 -9.44 -1.90 7.48
N PHE A 16 -9.72 -1.22 6.38
CA PHE A 16 -10.10 0.20 6.33
C PHE A 16 -11.44 0.55 7.00
N LEU A 17 -12.34 -0.43 7.20
CA LEU A 17 -13.62 -0.17 7.90
C LEU A 17 -13.45 -0.07 9.43
N HIS A 18 -12.40 -0.71 9.98
CA HIS A 18 -12.22 -0.85 11.42
C HIS A 18 -11.05 -0.04 11.95
N ARG A 19 -10.06 0.23 11.10
CA ARG A 19 -8.83 0.86 11.52
C ARG A 19 -8.12 1.58 10.40
N SER A 20 -7.44 2.67 10.75
CA SER A 20 -6.48 3.34 9.92
C SER A 20 -5.09 2.66 9.99
N TRP A 21 -4.04 3.41 9.86
CA TRP A 21 -2.66 2.96 9.97
C TRP A 21 -2.32 2.54 11.41
N GLY A 22 -1.85 1.32 11.57
CA GLY A 22 -1.51 0.82 12.88
C GLY A 22 -0.83 -0.54 12.87
N PRO A 23 -0.56 -1.11 14.04
CA PRO A 23 0.06 -2.42 14.21
C PRO A 23 -0.85 -3.56 13.78
N LEU A 24 -0.26 -4.76 13.68
CA LEU A 24 -1.02 -5.99 13.78
C LEU A 24 -1.59 -6.12 15.20
N GLU A 25 -2.81 -6.60 15.28
CA GLU A 25 -3.52 -6.78 16.55
C GLU A 25 -3.25 -8.18 17.13
N PRO A 26 -3.40 -8.36 18.46
CA PRO A 26 -3.20 -9.67 19.11
C PRO A 26 -4.11 -10.78 18.60
N PHE A 27 -5.24 -10.44 17.97
CA PHE A 27 -6.20 -11.38 17.37
C PHE A 27 -5.96 -11.63 15.88
N ASP A 28 -5.06 -10.90 15.23
CA ASP A 28 -4.78 -11.07 13.80
C ASP A 28 -4.03 -12.38 13.55
N ASP A 29 -4.52 -13.16 12.60
CA ASP A 29 -3.81 -14.29 12.04
C ASP A 29 -2.86 -13.77 10.95
N SER A 30 -1.56 -13.80 11.23
CA SER A 30 -0.53 -13.34 10.30
C SER A 30 -0.02 -14.48 9.44
N MET A 31 -0.15 -14.39 8.12
CA MET A 31 0.28 -15.43 7.18
C MET A 31 1.76 -15.83 7.37
N PRO A 32 2.75 -14.91 7.45
CA PRO A 32 4.13 -15.32 7.70
C PRO A 32 4.31 -16.06 9.04
N GLU A 33 3.57 -15.66 10.08
CA GLU A 33 3.63 -16.33 11.37
C GLU A 33 3.02 -17.73 11.33
N LEU A 34 1.91 -17.90 10.62
CA LEU A 34 1.28 -19.22 10.42
C LEU A 34 2.21 -20.16 9.64
N LEU A 35 2.86 -19.67 8.59
CA LEU A 35 3.87 -20.44 7.84
C LEU A 35 5.05 -20.82 8.74
N LYS A 36 5.58 -19.88 9.52
CA LYS A 36 6.64 -20.12 10.50
C LYS A 36 6.25 -21.18 11.52
N GLN A 37 5.03 -21.13 12.07
CA GLN A 37 4.51 -22.13 13.01
C GLN A 37 4.37 -23.51 12.38
N ALA A 38 4.15 -23.59 11.07
CA ALA A 38 4.10 -24.82 10.29
C ALA A 38 5.49 -25.36 9.90
N GLY A 39 6.57 -24.71 10.31
CA GLY A 39 7.93 -25.13 10.02
C GLY A 39 8.47 -24.66 8.66
N ILE A 40 7.78 -23.71 8.03
CA ILE A 40 8.22 -23.04 6.79
C ILE A 40 9.06 -21.83 7.21
N CYS A 41 10.29 -21.75 6.72
CA CYS A 41 11.15 -20.59 6.98
C CYS A 41 10.57 -19.36 6.28
N THR A 42 10.31 -18.30 7.02
CA THR A 42 9.86 -17.03 6.45
C THR A 42 10.92 -15.96 6.65
N HIS A 43 11.35 -15.33 5.56
CA HIS A 43 12.37 -14.29 5.59
C HIS A 43 11.86 -13.01 4.92
N LEU A 44 12.04 -11.88 5.61
CA LEU A 44 11.71 -10.56 5.08
C LEU A 44 12.99 -9.77 4.89
N VAL A 45 13.16 -9.22 3.69
CA VAL A 45 14.15 -8.16 3.45
C VAL A 45 13.38 -6.91 3.04
N SER A 46 13.58 -5.80 3.73
CA SER A 46 12.81 -4.58 3.46
C SER A 46 13.59 -3.32 3.79
N ASP A 47 13.42 -2.28 2.99
CA ASP A 47 13.84 -0.91 3.28
C ASP A 47 12.69 -0.02 3.76
N HIS A 48 11.54 -0.61 4.06
CA HIS A 48 10.35 0.11 4.49
C HIS A 48 10.49 0.61 5.92
N GLN A 49 10.82 1.89 6.09
CA GLN A 49 11.12 2.52 7.38
C GLN A 49 9.98 2.41 8.41
N HIS A 50 8.72 2.30 7.95
CA HIS A 50 7.56 2.23 8.84
C HIS A 50 7.54 1.01 9.76
N TYR A 51 8.30 -0.03 9.46
CA TYR A 51 8.48 -1.16 10.39
C TYR A 51 9.23 -0.80 11.67
N TRP A 52 9.91 0.34 11.71
CA TRP A 52 10.64 0.85 12.88
C TRP A 52 9.87 1.91 13.67
N GLU A 53 8.70 2.30 13.19
CA GLU A 53 7.81 3.23 13.88
C GLU A 53 6.94 2.49 14.90
N ASP A 54 6.38 3.20 15.89
CA ASP A 54 5.61 2.61 17.00
C ASP A 54 4.50 1.65 16.53
N GLY A 55 3.78 2.00 15.48
CA GLY A 55 2.69 1.18 14.92
C GLY A 55 3.13 0.16 13.88
N GLY A 56 4.39 0.15 13.46
CA GLY A 56 4.92 -0.76 12.44
C GLY A 56 5.70 -1.95 13.00
N ALA A 57 6.14 -1.88 14.25
CA ALA A 57 7.08 -2.84 14.84
C ALA A 57 6.51 -4.27 15.04
N THR A 58 5.25 -4.49 14.75
CA THR A 58 4.61 -5.80 14.91
C THR A 58 4.65 -6.69 13.66
N TYR A 59 5.00 -6.15 12.50
CA TYR A 59 4.94 -6.87 11.23
C TYR A 59 6.18 -7.75 10.99
N HIS A 60 7.37 -7.18 10.96
CA HIS A 60 8.61 -7.90 10.65
C HIS A 60 8.90 -9.02 11.68
N THR A 61 8.47 -8.87 12.93
CA THR A 61 8.63 -9.86 13.98
C THR A 61 7.78 -11.13 13.77
N ARG A 62 6.86 -11.14 12.81
CA ARG A 62 6.08 -12.33 12.42
C ARG A 62 6.87 -13.32 11.58
N TYR A 63 7.93 -12.86 10.93
CA TYR A 63 8.82 -13.71 10.13
C TYR A 63 9.79 -14.53 11.00
N SER A 64 10.40 -15.56 10.43
CA SER A 64 11.46 -16.34 11.12
C SER A 64 12.72 -15.52 11.29
N SER A 65 13.06 -14.74 10.28
CA SER A 65 14.19 -13.81 10.25
C SER A 65 13.89 -12.63 9.33
N TRP A 66 14.63 -11.53 9.49
CA TRP A 66 14.45 -10.33 8.68
C TRP A 66 15.70 -9.49 8.60
N GLU A 67 15.88 -8.81 7.48
CA GLU A 67 16.85 -7.76 7.24
C GLU A 67 16.11 -6.44 6.99
N CYS A 68 16.49 -5.40 7.71
CA CYS A 68 15.89 -4.08 7.53
C CYS A 68 16.94 -3.07 7.11
N ILE A 69 16.80 -2.60 5.88
CA ILE A 69 17.70 -1.66 5.25
C ILE A 69 17.24 -0.24 5.55
N ARG A 70 18.19 0.63 5.87
CA ARG A 70 17.91 2.01 6.28
C ARG A 70 18.27 2.98 5.17
N GLY A 71 17.53 4.13 5.11
CA GLY A 71 17.89 5.28 4.29
C GLY A 71 16.82 5.79 3.35
N GLN A 72 15.72 5.06 3.17
CA GLN A 72 14.62 5.48 2.29
C GLN A 72 13.82 6.66 2.85
N GLU A 73 13.29 7.49 1.97
CA GLU A 73 12.46 8.65 2.29
C GLU A 73 13.15 9.52 3.36
N GLY A 74 12.39 10.00 4.32
CA GLY A 74 12.91 10.73 5.49
C GLY A 74 13.21 9.83 6.69
N ASP A 75 13.70 8.60 6.45
CA ASP A 75 14.11 7.69 7.53
C ASP A 75 15.12 8.37 8.46
N PRO A 76 14.89 8.43 9.78
CA PRO A 76 15.84 8.98 10.74
C PRO A 76 17.06 8.05 10.92
N TRP A 77 17.79 7.81 9.82
CA TRP A 77 18.93 6.90 9.77
C TRP A 77 20.26 7.60 10.09
N LYS A 78 20.53 8.70 9.38
CA LYS A 78 21.75 9.49 9.57
C LYS A 78 21.41 10.87 10.09
N GLU A 79 22.31 11.43 10.86
CA GLU A 79 22.19 12.78 11.42
C GLU A 79 23.42 13.61 11.04
N ASP A 80 23.21 14.84 10.62
CA ASP A 80 24.24 15.86 10.44
C ASP A 80 23.73 17.18 11.02
N LEU A 81 24.26 17.55 12.19
CA LEU A 81 23.86 18.77 12.90
C LEU A 81 24.33 20.06 12.21
N CYS A 82 25.21 19.95 11.23
CA CYS A 82 25.74 21.07 10.45
C CYS A 82 25.08 21.16 9.07
N ALA A 83 24.20 20.21 8.70
CA ALA A 83 23.54 20.22 7.41
C ALA A 83 22.62 21.44 7.27
N GLU A 84 22.76 22.15 6.16
CA GLU A 84 21.82 23.19 5.75
C GLU A 84 20.98 22.64 4.59
N PRO A 85 19.74 22.15 4.85
CA PRO A 85 18.95 21.49 3.84
C PRO A 85 18.50 22.46 2.74
N GLU A 86 18.53 22.02 1.49
CA GLU A 86 17.95 22.75 0.37
C GLU A 86 16.42 22.80 0.53
N ARG A 87 15.87 23.99 0.55
CA ARG A 87 14.42 24.23 0.78
C ARG A 87 13.68 24.67 -0.47
N ARG A 88 14.42 24.99 -1.55
CA ARG A 88 13.81 25.36 -2.82
C ARG A 88 13.19 24.14 -3.47
N THR A 89 12.10 24.36 -4.17
CA THR A 89 11.39 23.32 -4.90
C THR A 89 10.63 23.94 -6.07
N VAL A 90 10.44 23.15 -7.12
CA VAL A 90 9.64 23.52 -8.29
C VAL A 90 8.14 23.61 -8.00
N PHE A 91 7.69 23.02 -6.89
CA PHE A 91 6.27 22.96 -6.54
C PHE A 91 5.78 24.26 -5.90
N LYS A 92 4.66 24.81 -6.39
CA LYS A 92 4.04 26.00 -5.84
C LYS A 92 3.54 25.74 -4.42
N GLY A 93 3.92 26.62 -3.49
CA GLY A 93 3.58 26.43 -2.08
C GLY A 93 4.39 25.34 -1.37
N GLY A 94 5.38 24.76 -2.02
CA GLY A 94 6.22 23.70 -1.44
C GLY A 94 7.00 24.15 -0.19
N GLU A 95 7.20 25.46 -0.02
CA GLU A 95 7.77 26.02 1.19
C GLU A 95 6.91 25.79 2.45
N PHE A 96 5.61 25.52 2.29
CA PHE A 96 4.74 25.16 3.43
C PHE A 96 5.14 23.83 4.07
N ALA A 97 5.69 22.88 3.31
CA ALA A 97 6.20 21.63 3.83
C ALA A 97 7.24 21.86 4.94
N TRP A 98 8.08 22.88 4.79
CA TRP A 98 9.10 23.25 5.78
C TRP A 98 8.56 23.95 7.03
N LYS A 99 7.29 24.37 7.01
CA LYS A 99 6.59 24.95 8.18
C LYS A 99 5.96 23.87 9.06
N VAL A 100 5.83 22.64 8.57
CA VAL A 100 5.35 21.50 9.34
C VAL A 100 6.57 20.76 9.91
N PRO A 101 6.82 20.79 11.23
CA PRO A 101 8.06 20.29 11.83
C PRO A 101 8.39 18.84 11.43
N MET A 102 7.40 17.96 11.39
CA MET A 102 7.58 16.57 11.01
C MET A 102 8.04 16.44 9.55
N VAL A 103 7.40 17.15 8.63
CA VAL A 103 7.75 17.09 7.20
C VAL A 103 9.11 17.73 6.95
N ALA A 104 9.43 18.82 7.64
CA ALA A 104 10.74 19.45 7.58
C ALA A 104 11.86 18.49 8.05
N ALA A 105 11.63 17.76 9.15
CA ALA A 105 12.55 16.76 9.65
C ALA A 105 12.75 15.63 8.63
N MET A 106 11.67 15.09 8.06
CA MET A 106 11.75 14.05 7.02
C MET A 106 12.59 14.50 5.82
N ARG A 107 12.32 15.70 5.29
CA ARG A 107 13.08 16.24 4.15
C ARG A 107 14.54 16.50 4.47
N THR A 108 14.85 16.91 5.69
CA THR A 108 16.24 17.07 6.14
C THR A 108 16.95 15.72 6.22
N HIS A 109 16.30 14.72 6.85
CA HIS A 109 16.87 13.36 6.91
C HIS A 109 17.08 12.76 5.53
N ASP A 110 16.14 12.92 4.61
CA ASP A 110 16.29 12.45 3.23
C ASP A 110 17.55 13.03 2.57
N GLN A 111 17.75 14.34 2.65
CA GLN A 111 18.93 14.97 2.06
C GLN A 111 20.24 14.52 2.74
N VAL A 112 20.25 14.37 4.06
CA VAL A 112 21.39 13.82 4.79
C VAL A 112 21.65 12.37 4.37
N ASN A 113 20.61 11.52 4.32
CA ASN A 113 20.73 10.11 3.94
C ASN A 113 21.33 9.94 2.54
N ARG A 114 20.92 10.77 1.56
CA ARG A 114 21.45 10.73 0.19
C ARG A 114 22.96 10.94 0.13
N SER A 115 23.53 11.71 1.04
CA SER A 115 25.00 11.91 1.10
C SER A 115 25.77 10.65 1.50
N TYR A 116 25.08 9.66 2.08
CA TYR A 116 25.60 8.33 2.40
C TYR A 116 25.26 7.28 1.36
N MET A 117 24.47 7.64 0.36
CA MET A 117 24.03 6.81 -0.78
C MET A 117 24.61 7.37 -2.10
N ASP A 118 25.88 7.77 -2.07
CA ASP A 118 26.59 8.41 -3.17
C ASP A 118 26.99 7.46 -4.32
N GLU A 119 26.81 6.18 -4.13
CA GLU A 119 26.99 5.12 -5.13
C GLU A 119 25.76 4.23 -5.16
N GLU A 120 25.39 3.71 -6.35
CA GLU A 120 24.22 2.86 -6.52
C GLU A 120 24.17 1.69 -5.51
N ALA A 121 25.30 1.01 -5.32
CA ALA A 121 25.40 -0.12 -4.38
C ALA A 121 25.12 0.24 -2.92
N LYS A 122 25.15 1.53 -2.58
CA LYS A 122 24.87 2.04 -1.23
C LYS A 122 23.42 2.49 -1.08
N THR A 123 22.64 2.58 -2.16
CA THR A 123 21.22 2.94 -2.08
C THR A 123 20.45 1.88 -1.29
N ALA A 124 19.37 2.28 -0.64
CA ALA A 124 18.56 1.36 0.14
C ALA A 124 18.04 0.22 -0.72
N GLN A 125 17.46 0.51 -1.89
CA GLN A 125 16.98 -0.48 -2.85
C GLN A 125 18.07 -1.50 -3.24
N ALA A 126 19.26 -1.02 -3.67
CA ALA A 126 20.33 -1.93 -4.08
C ALA A 126 20.76 -2.89 -2.98
N ARG A 127 20.79 -2.42 -1.74
CA ARG A 127 21.13 -3.22 -0.56
C ARG A 127 20.02 -4.21 -0.22
N THR A 128 18.77 -3.80 -0.31
CA THR A 128 17.62 -4.69 -0.07
C THR A 128 17.62 -5.86 -1.06
N PHE A 129 17.81 -5.58 -2.35
CA PHE A 129 17.95 -6.67 -3.33
C PHE A 129 19.20 -7.52 -3.09
N ALA A 130 20.33 -6.94 -2.67
CA ALA A 130 21.54 -7.71 -2.39
C ALA A 130 21.30 -8.75 -1.29
N GLU A 131 20.65 -8.38 -0.19
CA GLU A 131 20.31 -9.32 0.91
C GLU A 131 19.28 -10.37 0.45
N GLY A 132 18.28 -9.97 -0.36
CA GLY A 132 17.32 -10.92 -0.93
C GLY A 132 17.98 -11.94 -1.88
N LEU A 133 18.93 -11.49 -2.69
CA LEU A 133 19.71 -12.36 -3.59
C LEU A 133 20.65 -13.28 -2.79
N GLU A 134 21.28 -12.79 -1.71
CA GLU A 134 22.07 -13.60 -0.80
C GLU A 134 21.23 -14.71 -0.17
N PHE A 135 19.99 -14.40 0.25
CA PHE A 135 19.07 -15.44 0.74
C PHE A 135 18.85 -16.54 -0.30
N LEU A 136 18.61 -16.18 -1.58
CA LEU A 136 18.46 -17.15 -2.67
C LEU A 136 19.75 -17.95 -2.90
N ASP A 137 20.91 -17.29 -2.91
CA ASP A 137 22.21 -17.93 -3.11
C ASP A 137 22.49 -19.02 -2.04
N VAL A 138 22.10 -18.74 -0.81
CA VAL A 138 22.34 -19.65 0.32
C VAL A 138 21.27 -20.74 0.41
N ASN A 139 20.00 -20.41 0.14
CA ASN A 139 18.88 -21.27 0.51
C ASN A 139 18.17 -21.96 -0.67
N HIS A 140 18.55 -21.69 -1.94
CA HIS A 140 17.95 -22.34 -3.10
C HIS A 140 17.98 -23.90 -3.06
N PRO A 141 18.95 -24.59 -2.38
CA PRO A 141 18.92 -26.04 -2.29
C PRO A 141 17.93 -26.59 -1.26
N ALA A 142 17.34 -25.72 -0.42
CA ALA A 142 16.41 -26.11 0.63
C ALA A 142 14.96 -25.97 0.16
N ASP A 143 14.07 -26.75 0.77
CA ASP A 143 12.62 -26.62 0.60
C ASP A 143 11.98 -25.84 1.75
N ASN A 144 10.70 -25.49 1.58
CA ASN A 144 9.87 -24.89 2.62
C ASN A 144 10.39 -23.55 3.14
N TRP A 145 10.61 -22.61 2.23
CA TRP A 145 10.90 -21.23 2.53
C TRP A 145 9.95 -20.26 1.82
N PHE A 146 9.72 -19.13 2.45
CA PHE A 146 9.03 -17.95 1.91
C PHE A 146 9.96 -16.74 2.06
N LEU A 147 10.33 -16.14 0.94
CA LEU A 147 11.12 -14.91 0.90
C LEU A 147 10.21 -13.76 0.43
N GLN A 148 10.19 -12.67 1.19
CA GLN A 148 9.62 -11.41 0.77
C GLN A 148 10.74 -10.38 0.64
N ILE A 149 11.00 -9.93 -0.60
CA ILE A 149 11.85 -8.77 -0.88
C ILE A 149 10.88 -7.61 -1.06
N GLU A 150 10.91 -6.66 -0.15
CA GLU A 150 10.01 -5.53 -0.12
C GLU A 150 10.78 -4.24 -0.33
N GLU A 151 10.52 -3.61 -1.47
CA GLU A 151 11.14 -2.37 -1.88
C GLU A 151 10.21 -1.19 -1.61
N PHE A 152 10.80 -0.10 -1.13
CA PHE A 152 10.08 1.16 -1.00
C PHE A 152 9.91 1.83 -2.37
N ASP A 153 10.94 1.78 -3.21
CA ASP A 153 10.87 2.29 -4.57
C ASP A 153 9.83 1.48 -5.42
N PRO A 154 9.09 2.13 -6.32
CA PRO A 154 9.21 3.51 -6.81
C PRO A 154 8.39 4.56 -6.01
N HIS A 155 8.27 4.45 -4.71
CA HIS A 155 7.67 5.46 -3.85
C HIS A 155 8.45 6.79 -3.94
N GLU A 156 7.79 7.92 -3.71
CA GLU A 156 8.50 9.20 -3.59
C GLU A 156 9.38 9.24 -2.31
N PRO A 157 10.52 9.93 -2.34
CA PRO A 157 11.06 10.74 -3.42
C PRO A 157 11.62 9.89 -4.58
N PHE A 158 11.39 10.32 -5.81
CA PHE A 158 11.82 9.62 -7.03
C PHE A 158 13.31 9.82 -7.28
N PHE A 159 14.11 9.38 -6.34
CA PHE A 159 15.57 9.52 -6.35
C PHE A 159 16.23 8.29 -6.95
N CYS A 160 16.96 8.45 -8.04
CA CYS A 160 17.71 7.36 -8.66
C CYS A 160 19.02 7.85 -9.31
N ASP A 161 19.86 6.89 -9.66
CA ASP A 161 21.15 7.15 -10.30
C ASP A 161 20.98 7.69 -11.73
N GLU A 162 21.89 8.58 -12.13
CA GLU A 162 21.86 9.27 -13.44
C GLU A 162 21.82 8.30 -14.65
N LYS A 163 22.32 7.07 -14.49
CA LYS A 163 22.33 6.11 -15.59
C LYS A 163 20.89 5.68 -16.02
N TYR A 164 19.93 5.69 -15.08
CA TYR A 164 18.54 5.36 -15.37
C TYR A 164 17.75 6.56 -15.91
N LYS A 165 18.25 7.79 -15.72
CA LYS A 165 17.63 8.99 -16.26
C LYS A 165 17.89 9.24 -17.75
N LYS A 166 18.84 8.52 -18.36
CA LYS A 166 19.28 8.76 -19.74
C LYS A 166 18.17 8.68 -20.78
N ASP A 167 17.24 7.76 -20.59
CA ASP A 167 16.14 7.52 -21.52
C ASP A 167 14.88 8.32 -21.12
N PHE A 168 14.92 9.00 -19.97
CA PHE A 168 13.84 9.82 -19.40
C PHE A 168 14.32 11.24 -19.11
N ASP A 169 15.03 11.83 -20.06
CA ASP A 169 15.54 13.20 -19.92
C ASP A 169 14.37 14.20 -19.87
N GLY A 170 14.26 14.91 -18.75
CA GLY A 170 13.18 15.88 -18.52
C GLY A 170 13.52 17.27 -19.09
N PRO A 171 12.52 18.15 -19.21
CA PRO A 171 12.75 19.51 -19.67
C PRO A 171 13.50 20.39 -18.67
N LEU A 172 13.52 20.03 -17.39
CA LEU A 172 14.19 20.81 -16.33
C LEU A 172 15.39 20.06 -15.76
N HIS A 173 16.49 20.79 -15.52
CA HIS A 173 17.76 20.26 -15.01
C HIS A 173 18.37 21.17 -13.93
N GLY A 174 19.26 20.60 -13.11
CA GLY A 174 20.03 21.33 -12.12
C GLY A 174 19.16 22.15 -11.16
N GLU A 175 19.42 23.44 -11.03
CA GLU A 175 18.65 24.31 -10.12
C GLU A 175 17.19 24.49 -10.53
N ASP A 176 16.86 24.38 -11.82
CA ASP A 176 15.48 24.51 -12.33
C ASP A 176 14.64 23.26 -12.01
N ALA A 177 15.25 22.12 -11.66
CA ALA A 177 14.60 20.87 -11.31
C ALA A 177 14.60 20.56 -9.80
N LEU A 178 15.01 21.50 -8.95
CA LEU A 178 15.14 21.28 -7.51
C LEU A 178 13.84 20.77 -6.86
N GLY A 179 13.93 19.63 -6.17
CA GLY A 179 12.83 19.01 -5.45
C GLY A 179 11.73 18.43 -6.35
N SER A 180 11.94 18.33 -7.69
CA SER A 180 10.99 17.72 -8.63
C SER A 180 10.78 16.21 -8.38
N ASP A 181 11.65 15.57 -7.65
CA ASP A 181 11.58 14.16 -7.27
C ASP A 181 10.63 13.87 -6.09
N TRP A 182 10.16 14.91 -5.39
CA TRP A 182 9.27 14.71 -4.25
C TRP A 182 8.02 15.61 -4.33
N PRO A 183 7.03 15.24 -5.16
CA PRO A 183 5.80 16.00 -5.30
C PRO A 183 5.00 16.04 -3.99
N PRO A 184 4.26 17.14 -3.73
CA PRO A 184 3.37 17.24 -2.58
C PRO A 184 2.09 16.40 -2.82
N TYR A 185 1.36 16.07 -1.76
CA TYR A 185 0.01 15.52 -1.91
C TYR A 185 -0.98 16.68 -2.04
N ALA A 186 -1.17 17.16 -3.25
CA ALA A 186 -1.92 18.37 -3.54
C ALA A 186 -2.41 18.44 -4.99
N ARG A 187 -3.27 19.43 -5.27
CA ARG A 187 -3.64 19.78 -6.65
C ARG A 187 -2.44 20.23 -7.45
N VAL A 188 -2.36 19.79 -8.69
CA VAL A 188 -1.37 20.27 -9.65
C VAL A 188 -1.56 21.75 -9.91
N GLN A 189 -0.53 22.53 -9.70
CA GLN A 189 -0.50 23.97 -9.95
C GLN A 189 0.65 24.38 -10.88
N GLU A 190 1.47 23.41 -11.24
CA GLU A 190 2.69 23.53 -12.01
C GLU A 190 2.40 23.55 -13.52
N GLY A 191 3.36 24.06 -14.30
CA GLY A 191 3.34 23.96 -15.75
C GLY A 191 3.78 22.59 -16.25
N GLU A 192 3.51 22.32 -17.54
CA GLU A 192 3.77 21.01 -18.15
C GLU A 192 5.25 20.57 -18.05
N GLU A 193 6.21 21.51 -18.09
CA GLU A 193 7.63 21.19 -17.95
C GLU A 193 7.96 20.56 -16.60
N VAL A 194 7.36 21.06 -15.50
CA VAL A 194 7.50 20.46 -14.17
C VAL A 194 6.81 19.10 -14.13
N CYS A 195 5.58 19.02 -14.66
CA CYS A 195 4.82 17.76 -14.68
C CYS A 195 5.58 16.66 -15.43
N GLN A 196 6.14 16.99 -16.60
CA GLN A 196 6.92 16.04 -17.37
C GLN A 196 8.21 15.63 -16.64
N THR A 197 8.89 16.57 -15.98
CA THR A 197 10.11 16.26 -15.20
C THR A 197 9.79 15.29 -14.06
N VAL A 198 8.70 15.48 -13.34
CA VAL A 198 8.26 14.58 -12.26
C VAL A 198 7.97 13.17 -12.81
N ARG A 199 7.21 13.09 -13.92
CA ARG A 199 6.90 11.80 -14.57
C ARG A 199 8.17 11.07 -15.03
N ASN A 200 9.14 11.82 -15.56
CA ASN A 200 10.41 11.25 -16.01
C ASN A 200 11.26 10.76 -14.83
N ASN A 201 11.29 11.46 -13.69
CA ASN A 201 11.95 10.98 -12.48
C ASN A 201 11.33 9.67 -11.98
N TYR A 202 9.99 9.58 -11.96
CA TYR A 202 9.29 8.34 -11.61
C TYR A 202 9.62 7.20 -12.58
N ALA A 203 9.58 7.46 -13.90
CA ALA A 203 9.86 6.46 -14.91
C ALA A 203 11.31 5.93 -14.80
N ALA A 204 12.28 6.81 -14.56
CA ALA A 204 13.67 6.42 -14.33
C ALA A 204 13.84 5.54 -13.06
N LEU A 205 13.12 5.86 -12.00
CA LEU A 205 13.12 5.04 -10.79
C LEU A 205 12.47 3.67 -11.02
N LEU A 206 11.39 3.63 -11.80
CA LEU A 206 10.73 2.37 -12.18
C LEU A 206 11.64 1.49 -13.05
N GLU A 207 12.42 2.07 -13.98
CA GLU A 207 13.45 1.32 -14.74
C GLU A 207 14.50 0.71 -13.81
N LYS A 208 14.89 1.42 -12.77
CA LYS A 208 15.78 0.87 -11.74
C LYS A 208 15.12 -0.32 -11.03
N CYS A 209 13.84 -0.22 -10.64
CA CYS A 209 13.10 -1.33 -10.04
C CYS A 209 13.07 -2.56 -10.97
N ASP A 210 12.79 -2.37 -12.25
CA ASP A 210 12.80 -3.44 -13.27
C ASP A 210 14.17 -4.11 -13.39
N ALA A 211 15.24 -3.31 -13.44
CA ALA A 211 16.61 -3.83 -13.51
C ALA A 211 16.98 -4.69 -12.28
N TYR A 212 16.49 -4.36 -11.10
CA TYR A 212 16.72 -5.15 -9.89
C TYR A 212 15.83 -6.39 -9.81
N LEU A 213 14.57 -6.30 -10.25
CA LEU A 213 13.72 -7.48 -10.44
C LEU A 213 14.37 -8.46 -11.42
N GLY A 214 14.97 -7.96 -12.51
CA GLY A 214 15.73 -8.78 -13.47
C GLY A 214 16.76 -9.67 -12.78
N LYS A 215 17.49 -9.17 -11.77
CA LYS A 215 18.48 -9.99 -11.02
C LYS A 215 17.81 -11.12 -10.23
N VAL A 216 16.60 -10.93 -9.74
CA VAL A 216 15.84 -12.02 -9.07
C VAL A 216 15.43 -13.07 -10.10
N LEU A 217 14.97 -12.64 -11.29
CA LEU A 217 14.63 -13.55 -12.38
C LEU A 217 15.84 -14.33 -12.87
N ASP A 218 17.03 -13.69 -12.96
CA ASP A 218 18.28 -14.36 -13.27
C ASP A 218 18.62 -15.49 -12.25
N LYS A 219 18.33 -15.26 -10.94
CA LYS A 219 18.50 -16.30 -9.91
C LYS A 219 17.46 -17.42 -10.01
N MET A 220 16.23 -17.09 -10.41
CA MET A 220 15.20 -18.10 -10.70
C MET A 220 15.64 -19.02 -11.84
N ASP A 221 16.28 -18.45 -12.88
CA ASP A 221 16.86 -19.21 -14.00
C ASP A 221 18.11 -20.01 -13.57
N GLU A 222 19.06 -19.37 -12.87
CA GLU A 222 20.32 -19.97 -12.45
C GLU A 222 20.11 -21.22 -11.59
N TYR A 223 19.13 -21.16 -10.67
CA TYR A 223 18.86 -22.22 -9.71
C TYR A 223 17.70 -23.14 -10.09
N ASP A 224 17.13 -22.97 -11.30
CA ASP A 224 16.00 -23.77 -11.80
C ASP A 224 14.78 -23.74 -10.83
N LEU A 225 14.51 -22.56 -10.24
CA LEU A 225 13.45 -22.41 -9.25
C LEU A 225 12.05 -22.39 -9.84
N TRP A 226 11.91 -22.15 -11.14
CA TRP A 226 10.59 -22.13 -11.83
C TRP A 226 9.82 -23.45 -11.70
N LYS A 227 10.48 -24.55 -11.40
CA LYS A 227 9.86 -25.88 -11.30
C LYS A 227 9.01 -26.08 -10.03
N ASP A 228 9.34 -25.39 -8.94
CA ASP A 228 8.77 -25.65 -7.61
C ASP A 228 8.56 -24.39 -6.75
N THR A 229 8.97 -23.23 -7.23
CA THR A 229 8.85 -21.95 -6.52
C THR A 229 7.77 -21.09 -7.18
N MET A 230 6.83 -20.58 -6.37
CA MET A 230 5.89 -19.54 -6.77
C MET A 230 6.58 -18.17 -6.72
N LEU A 231 6.40 -17.35 -7.76
CA LEU A 231 6.82 -15.94 -7.76
C LEU A 231 5.59 -15.04 -7.84
N ILE A 232 5.50 -14.10 -6.93
CA ILE A 232 4.47 -13.03 -6.95
C ILE A 232 5.19 -11.69 -7.02
N VAL A 233 4.85 -10.88 -8.03
CA VAL A 233 5.29 -9.49 -8.15
C VAL A 233 4.06 -8.60 -8.07
N CYS A 234 4.02 -7.74 -7.07
CA CYS A 234 2.90 -6.84 -6.82
C CYS A 234 3.36 -5.54 -6.16
N THR A 235 2.46 -4.58 -6.06
CA THR A 235 2.63 -3.38 -5.25
C THR A 235 1.39 -3.12 -4.40
N ASP A 236 1.51 -2.34 -3.35
CA ASP A 236 0.46 -2.08 -2.37
C ASP A 236 -0.51 -0.95 -2.80
N HIS A 237 -0.09 -0.04 -3.63
CA HIS A 237 -0.86 1.06 -4.22
C HIS A 237 -0.08 1.74 -5.33
N GLY A 238 -0.78 2.54 -6.14
CA GLY A 238 -0.17 3.44 -7.11
C GLY A 238 -0.02 4.87 -6.60
N PHE A 239 0.15 5.81 -7.54
CA PHE A 239 0.42 7.22 -7.28
C PHE A 239 -0.09 8.06 -8.46
N LEU A 240 -0.72 9.21 -8.19
CA LEU A 240 -1.11 10.17 -9.23
C LEU A 240 0.07 11.07 -9.59
N LEU A 241 0.41 11.09 -10.86
CA LEU A 241 1.51 11.86 -11.46
C LEU A 241 0.98 13.02 -12.33
N GLY A 242 -0.10 13.64 -11.87
CA GLY A 242 -0.82 14.72 -12.54
C GLY A 242 -2.17 14.31 -13.11
N GLU A 243 -2.54 13.03 -13.08
CA GLU A 243 -3.88 12.57 -13.44
C GLU A 243 -4.91 13.19 -12.51
N HIS A 244 -6.10 13.49 -13.01
CA HIS A 244 -7.18 14.14 -12.26
C HIS A 244 -6.77 15.48 -11.63
N ASP A 245 -5.71 16.15 -12.13
CA ASP A 245 -5.11 17.36 -11.57
C ASP A 245 -4.58 17.18 -10.14
N TRP A 246 -4.04 15.98 -9.80
CA TRP A 246 -3.48 15.69 -8.49
C TRP A 246 -2.07 15.09 -8.53
N TRP A 247 -1.29 15.44 -7.51
CA TRP A 247 -0.08 14.73 -7.09
C TRP A 247 -0.39 13.91 -5.85
N GLY A 248 0.09 12.65 -5.81
CA GLY A 248 0.04 11.87 -4.57
C GLY A 248 -0.95 10.71 -4.55
N LYS A 249 -1.34 10.27 -3.35
CA LYS A 249 -2.08 9.02 -3.15
C LYS A 249 -3.09 9.00 -1.99
N THR A 250 -3.12 10.01 -1.10
CA THR A 250 -3.98 9.98 0.10
C THR A 250 -4.80 11.24 0.32
N ALA A 251 -4.50 12.33 -0.37
CA ALA A 251 -5.22 13.61 -0.23
C ALA A 251 -6.38 13.78 -1.22
N MET A 252 -6.58 12.83 -2.11
CA MET A 252 -7.54 12.81 -3.20
C MET A 252 -8.37 11.53 -3.17
N PRO A 253 -9.48 11.45 -3.95
CA PRO A 253 -10.22 10.21 -4.13
C PRO A 253 -9.30 9.08 -4.63
N CYS A 254 -9.59 7.85 -4.20
CA CYS A 254 -8.79 6.68 -4.60
C CYS A 254 -9.17 6.23 -6.02
N TYR A 255 -8.64 6.93 -7.01
CA TYR A 255 -8.81 6.60 -8.43
C TYR A 255 -8.11 5.29 -8.82
N ASN A 256 -8.38 4.79 -10.04
CA ASN A 256 -7.79 3.54 -10.53
C ASN A 256 -6.26 3.56 -10.52
N GLU A 257 -5.64 4.69 -10.81
CA GLU A 257 -4.17 4.85 -10.78
C GLU A 257 -3.58 4.58 -9.39
N ILE A 258 -4.39 4.70 -8.34
CA ILE A 258 -3.97 4.36 -6.97
C ILE A 258 -4.36 2.93 -6.60
N ALA A 259 -5.55 2.47 -7.00
CA ALA A 259 -6.15 1.24 -6.51
C ALA A 259 -5.93 0.02 -7.42
N HIS A 260 -5.84 0.22 -8.74
CA HIS A 260 -5.66 -0.85 -9.71
C HIS A 260 -4.17 -1.12 -9.93
N THR A 261 -3.58 -1.86 -9.02
CA THR A 261 -2.15 -2.14 -8.98
C THR A 261 -1.78 -3.36 -9.82
N PRO A 262 -0.54 -3.42 -10.37
CA PRO A 262 -0.05 -4.59 -11.09
C PRO A 262 0.07 -5.81 -10.16
N LEU A 263 -0.29 -6.98 -10.69
CA LEU A 263 -0.09 -8.26 -10.04
C LEU A 263 0.36 -9.28 -11.10
N TYR A 264 1.54 -9.84 -10.94
CA TYR A 264 2.06 -10.93 -11.76
C TYR A 264 2.32 -12.14 -10.88
N VAL A 265 1.84 -13.31 -11.30
CA VAL A 265 2.00 -14.54 -10.54
C VAL A 265 2.49 -15.66 -11.46
N TRP A 266 3.59 -16.28 -11.07
CA TRP A 266 4.00 -17.59 -11.54
C TRP A 266 3.66 -18.63 -10.50
N ASP A 267 2.85 -19.62 -10.86
CA ASP A 267 2.57 -20.77 -10.01
C ASP A 267 3.04 -22.05 -10.75
N PRO A 268 4.07 -22.76 -10.25
CA PRO A 268 4.63 -23.94 -10.89
C PRO A 268 3.63 -25.08 -11.06
N ARG A 269 2.54 -25.07 -10.31
CA ARG A 269 1.44 -26.04 -10.43
C ARG A 269 0.61 -25.82 -11.70
N PHE A 270 0.68 -24.63 -12.31
CA PHE A 270 -0.10 -24.21 -13.46
C PHE A 270 0.74 -23.57 -14.58
N PRO A 271 1.79 -24.24 -15.08
CA PRO A 271 2.73 -23.65 -16.05
C PRO A 271 2.07 -23.25 -17.37
N ALA A 272 0.89 -23.82 -17.69
CA ALA A 272 0.12 -23.48 -18.89
C ALA A 272 -0.52 -22.08 -18.82
N CYS A 273 -0.48 -21.41 -17.67
CA CYS A 273 -0.96 -20.03 -17.48
C CYS A 273 0.10 -18.96 -17.75
N ALA A 274 1.36 -19.35 -18.00
CA ALA A 274 2.43 -18.41 -18.31
C ALA A 274 2.04 -17.50 -19.50
N GLY A 275 2.24 -16.18 -19.31
CA GLY A 275 1.94 -15.16 -20.32
C GLY A 275 0.46 -14.90 -20.57
N LYS A 276 -0.46 -15.46 -19.78
CA LYS A 276 -1.89 -15.17 -19.88
C LYS A 276 -2.28 -13.99 -18.99
N HIS A 277 -3.32 -13.28 -19.43
CA HIS A 277 -4.02 -12.29 -18.64
C HIS A 277 -5.34 -12.88 -18.13
N SER A 278 -5.77 -12.42 -16.96
CA SER A 278 -7.10 -12.70 -16.41
C SER A 278 -7.78 -11.39 -16.04
N ASP A 279 -9.06 -11.27 -16.34
CA ASP A 279 -9.91 -10.14 -15.94
C ASP A 279 -10.58 -10.38 -14.58
N SER A 280 -10.17 -11.42 -13.86
CA SER A 280 -10.71 -11.73 -12.53
C SER A 280 -10.27 -10.65 -11.53
N PHE A 281 -11.22 -10.11 -10.77
CA PHE A 281 -10.86 -9.25 -9.64
C PHE A 281 -10.06 -10.01 -8.61
N VAL A 282 -8.97 -9.38 -8.17
CA VAL A 282 -8.08 -9.85 -7.10
C VAL A 282 -7.81 -8.68 -6.16
N GLN A 283 -7.74 -8.96 -4.87
CA GLN A 283 -7.38 -7.98 -3.85
C GLN A 283 -6.14 -8.43 -3.07
N MET A 284 -5.47 -7.50 -2.40
CA MET A 284 -4.33 -7.80 -1.50
C MET A 284 -4.69 -8.87 -0.46
N THR A 285 -5.93 -8.88 0.00
CA THR A 285 -6.47 -9.89 0.93
C THR A 285 -6.43 -11.32 0.40
N ASP A 286 -6.37 -11.52 -0.93
CA ASP A 286 -6.36 -12.84 -1.55
C ASP A 286 -4.95 -13.49 -1.54
N LEU A 287 -3.91 -12.71 -1.29
CA LEU A 287 -2.53 -13.21 -1.31
C LEU A 287 -2.21 -14.09 -0.10
N ALA A 288 -2.65 -13.73 1.10
CA ALA A 288 -2.43 -14.54 2.30
C ALA A 288 -3.01 -15.96 2.16
N PRO A 289 -4.30 -16.14 1.83
CA PRO A 289 -4.85 -17.47 1.64
C PRO A 289 -4.24 -18.21 0.43
N THR A 290 -3.78 -17.50 -0.60
CA THR A 290 -3.06 -18.10 -1.74
C THR A 290 -1.74 -18.72 -1.30
N LEU A 291 -0.95 -17.99 -0.51
CA LEU A 291 0.32 -18.48 0.01
C LEU A 291 0.13 -19.62 1.01
N LEU A 292 -0.84 -19.53 1.91
CA LEU A 292 -1.18 -20.63 2.82
C LEU A 292 -1.58 -21.89 2.04
N GLU A 293 -2.43 -21.76 1.02
CA GLU A 293 -2.86 -22.86 0.15
C GLU A 293 -1.67 -23.45 -0.64
N PHE A 294 -0.76 -22.62 -1.13
CA PHE A 294 0.44 -23.08 -1.83
C PHE A 294 1.30 -23.99 -0.95
N PHE A 295 1.50 -23.63 0.31
CA PHE A 295 2.23 -24.41 1.29
C PHE A 295 1.38 -25.51 1.97
N GLY A 296 0.14 -25.75 1.52
CA GLY A 296 -0.73 -26.79 2.07
C GLY A 296 -1.19 -26.52 3.51
N GLN A 297 -1.19 -25.26 3.94
CA GLN A 297 -1.59 -24.89 5.29
C GLN A 297 -3.08 -24.51 5.35
N PRO A 298 -3.76 -24.74 6.49
CA PRO A 298 -5.15 -24.35 6.67
C PRO A 298 -5.30 -22.82 6.61
N ILE A 299 -6.36 -22.37 5.94
CA ILE A 299 -6.72 -20.95 5.87
C ILE A 299 -7.61 -20.65 7.07
N PRO A 300 -7.23 -19.69 7.96
CA PRO A 300 -8.09 -19.27 9.08
C PRO A 300 -9.46 -18.76 8.62
N ALA A 301 -10.49 -19.03 9.43
CA ALA A 301 -11.86 -18.60 9.11
C ALA A 301 -12.02 -17.05 9.10
N ASP A 302 -11.12 -16.33 9.78
CA ASP A 302 -11.11 -14.86 9.83
C ASP A 302 -10.54 -14.22 8.56
N MET A 303 -9.86 -14.99 7.70
CA MET A 303 -9.41 -14.54 6.38
C MET A 303 -10.59 -14.57 5.41
N THR A 304 -10.99 -13.42 4.88
CA THR A 304 -12.10 -13.28 3.93
C THR A 304 -11.63 -13.30 2.48
N GLY A 305 -10.34 -13.15 2.23
CA GLY A 305 -9.72 -13.32 0.92
C GLY A 305 -9.83 -14.76 0.40
N LYS A 306 -9.65 -14.94 -0.89
CA LYS A 306 -9.80 -16.24 -1.56
C LYS A 306 -8.50 -16.65 -2.26
N PRO A 307 -8.09 -17.94 -2.20
CA PRO A 307 -6.93 -18.41 -2.95
C PRO A 307 -7.08 -18.20 -4.45
N LEU A 308 -6.01 -17.79 -5.13
CA LEU A 308 -5.99 -17.53 -6.58
C LEU A 308 -6.04 -18.80 -7.44
N ARG A 309 -5.93 -19.98 -6.86
CA ARG A 309 -5.91 -21.26 -7.58
C ARG A 309 -7.03 -21.43 -8.62
N PRO A 310 -8.30 -21.06 -8.37
CA PRO A 310 -9.36 -21.18 -9.36
C PRO A 310 -9.12 -20.32 -10.61
N VAL A 311 -8.47 -19.15 -10.45
CA VAL A 311 -8.10 -18.30 -11.58
C VAL A 311 -7.07 -19.02 -12.46
N PHE A 312 -6.04 -19.61 -11.88
CA PHE A 312 -5.01 -20.35 -12.62
C PHE A 312 -5.57 -21.63 -13.26
N ALA A 313 -6.44 -22.37 -12.57
CA ALA A 313 -6.93 -23.65 -13.03
C ALA A 313 -7.92 -23.55 -14.19
N SER A 314 -8.74 -22.50 -14.23
CA SER A 314 -9.88 -22.43 -15.16
C SER A 314 -10.27 -21.02 -15.58
N ASP A 315 -9.45 -20.00 -15.28
CA ASP A 315 -9.79 -18.59 -15.47
C ASP A 315 -11.13 -18.21 -14.81
N ALA A 316 -11.38 -18.79 -13.63
CA ALA A 316 -12.62 -18.56 -12.91
C ALA A 316 -12.64 -17.15 -12.32
N LYS A 317 -13.81 -16.53 -12.37
CA LYS A 317 -14.05 -15.25 -11.69
C LYS A 317 -13.96 -15.47 -10.17
N LEU A 318 -13.01 -14.80 -9.51
CA LEU A 318 -12.77 -14.94 -8.08
C LEU A 318 -13.77 -14.14 -7.24
N HIS A 319 -14.03 -12.90 -7.65
CA HIS A 319 -14.97 -11.98 -7.02
C HIS A 319 -15.93 -11.40 -8.06
N ASP A 320 -17.20 -11.24 -7.71
CA ASP A 320 -18.21 -10.57 -8.56
C ASP A 320 -18.09 -9.05 -8.50
N TYR A 321 -17.59 -8.55 -7.40
CA TYR A 321 -17.30 -7.15 -7.14
C TYR A 321 -16.17 -7.05 -6.10
N VAL A 322 -15.53 -5.90 -6.03
CA VAL A 322 -14.52 -5.58 -5.01
C VAL A 322 -14.84 -4.26 -4.33
N VAL A 323 -14.48 -4.17 -3.04
CA VAL A 323 -14.67 -2.97 -2.21
C VAL A 323 -13.33 -2.58 -1.61
N PHE A 324 -13.02 -1.31 -1.67
CA PHE A 324 -11.78 -0.73 -1.13
C PHE A 324 -11.98 0.71 -0.70
N GLY A 325 -10.97 1.32 -0.12
CA GLY A 325 -11.03 2.71 0.31
C GLY A 325 -10.02 3.03 1.40
N PHE A 326 -10.17 4.20 1.99
CA PHE A 326 -9.39 4.65 3.13
C PHE A 326 -10.28 4.80 4.36
N HIS A 327 -9.72 4.56 5.55
CA HIS A 327 -10.47 4.72 6.79
C HIS A 327 -11.01 6.14 6.96
N GLY A 328 -12.33 6.27 7.06
CA GLY A 328 -13.02 7.55 7.21
C GLY A 328 -13.26 8.35 5.94
N ALA A 329 -12.72 7.91 4.78
CA ALA A 329 -12.96 8.49 3.45
C ALA A 329 -14.09 7.77 2.71
N GLU A 330 -14.07 7.78 1.36
CA GLU A 330 -15.08 7.06 0.57
C GLU A 330 -14.94 5.54 0.74
N ILE A 331 -16.08 4.85 0.75
CA ILE A 331 -16.17 3.42 0.51
C ILE A 331 -16.38 3.23 -1.00
N ILE A 332 -15.45 2.59 -1.67
CA ILE A 332 -15.45 2.47 -3.13
C ILE A 332 -15.78 1.02 -3.49
N VAL A 333 -16.65 0.85 -4.49
CA VAL A 333 -17.06 -0.45 -5.00
C VAL A 333 -17.03 -0.46 -6.52
N THR A 334 -16.58 -1.57 -7.11
CA THR A 334 -16.70 -1.81 -8.55
C THR A 334 -17.19 -3.22 -8.84
N ASP A 335 -18.05 -3.36 -9.86
CA ASP A 335 -18.51 -4.62 -10.42
C ASP A 335 -17.91 -4.91 -11.81
N GLY A 336 -16.95 -4.08 -12.23
CA GLY A 336 -16.29 -4.14 -13.54
C GLY A 336 -16.94 -3.28 -14.62
N LYS A 337 -18.20 -2.91 -14.45
CA LYS A 337 -18.87 -1.95 -15.32
C LYS A 337 -18.97 -0.58 -14.68
N TYR A 338 -19.40 -0.53 -13.43
CA TYR A 338 -19.51 0.69 -12.66
C TYR A 338 -18.46 0.73 -11.55
N LEU A 339 -17.94 1.92 -11.28
CA LEU A 339 -17.20 2.20 -10.08
C LEU A 339 -17.92 3.32 -9.34
N TYR A 340 -18.24 3.08 -8.07
CA TYR A 340 -18.94 4.04 -7.23
C TYR A 340 -18.12 4.39 -6.00
N MET A 341 -17.77 5.65 -5.87
CA MET A 341 -17.15 6.24 -4.69
C MET A 341 -18.25 6.76 -3.80
N ASN A 342 -18.54 6.08 -2.70
CA ASN A 342 -19.58 6.46 -1.75
C ASN A 342 -18.96 7.30 -0.62
N ALA A 343 -19.10 8.61 -0.70
CA ALA A 343 -18.69 9.51 0.37
C ALA A 343 -19.66 9.44 1.57
N PRO A 344 -19.24 9.86 2.77
CA PRO A 344 -20.14 9.96 3.91
C PRO A 344 -21.32 10.90 3.61
N GLU A 345 -22.55 10.43 3.77
CA GLU A 345 -23.75 11.27 3.69
C GLU A 345 -23.93 12.12 4.96
N HIS A 346 -23.43 11.61 6.09
CA HIS A 346 -23.45 12.26 7.40
C HIS A 346 -22.01 12.42 7.91
N PRO A 347 -21.20 13.35 7.32
CA PRO A 347 -19.79 13.52 7.70
C PRO A 347 -19.59 14.03 9.14
N GLU A 348 -20.62 14.63 9.74
CA GLU A 348 -20.64 15.06 11.14
C GLU A 348 -20.74 13.91 12.14
N GLU A 349 -21.23 12.74 11.71
CA GLU A 349 -21.31 11.54 12.55
C GLU A 349 -19.91 11.03 12.88
N PRO A 350 -19.66 10.66 14.14
CA PRO A 350 -18.36 10.17 14.54
C PRO A 350 -18.04 8.83 13.90
N TYR A 351 -16.76 8.59 13.67
CA TYR A 351 -16.22 7.27 13.32
C TYR A 351 -15.03 6.95 14.22
N TYR A 352 -14.67 5.68 14.31
CA TYR A 352 -13.78 5.19 15.36
C TYR A 352 -12.74 4.21 14.81
N GLU A 353 -11.62 4.12 15.52
CA GLU A 353 -10.67 3.02 15.40
C GLU A 353 -10.92 1.99 16.49
N TYR A 354 -10.80 0.72 16.12
CA TYR A 354 -10.98 -0.43 17.00
C TYR A 354 -9.67 -1.18 17.15
N THR A 355 -9.11 -1.21 18.38
CA THR A 355 -7.75 -1.71 18.59
C THR A 355 -7.53 -2.21 20.02
N LEU A 356 -6.58 -3.14 20.17
CA LEU A 356 -5.95 -3.49 21.44
C LEU A 356 -4.52 -2.92 21.54
N MET A 357 -4.06 -2.28 20.45
CA MET A 357 -2.73 -1.72 20.32
C MET A 357 -2.86 -0.20 20.10
N PRO A 358 -2.92 0.64 21.15
CA PRO A 358 -3.22 2.06 21.04
C PRO A 358 -2.03 2.88 20.51
N THR A 359 -1.66 2.59 19.27
CA THR A 359 -0.62 3.31 18.53
C THR A 359 -1.15 3.68 17.15
N HIS A 360 -0.91 4.91 16.71
CA HIS A 360 -0.89 5.25 15.28
C HIS A 360 0.34 4.62 14.62
N ARG A 361 0.57 4.92 13.34
CA ARG A 361 1.78 4.48 12.66
C ARG A 361 3.05 4.99 13.35
N ARG A 362 3.20 6.32 13.49
CA ARG A 362 4.43 6.99 13.93
C ARG A 362 4.48 7.30 15.42
N ALA A 363 3.37 7.17 16.12
CA ALA A 363 3.28 7.56 17.53
C ALA A 363 2.22 6.75 18.25
N ARG A 364 2.28 6.74 19.55
CA ARG A 364 1.18 6.25 20.39
C ARG A 364 -0.02 7.18 20.30
N PHE A 365 -1.21 6.67 20.58
CA PHE A 365 -2.37 7.53 20.80
C PHE A 365 -2.08 8.54 21.92
N GLY A 366 -2.45 9.78 21.71
CA GLY A 366 -2.32 10.84 22.71
C GLY A 366 -3.28 10.64 23.90
N VAL A 367 -2.94 11.23 25.04
CA VAL A 367 -3.81 11.20 26.24
C VAL A 367 -5.20 11.77 25.92
N HIS A 368 -5.26 12.80 25.08
CA HIS A 368 -6.54 13.40 24.67
C HIS A 368 -7.40 12.42 23.85
N GLU A 369 -6.81 11.68 22.92
CA GLU A 369 -7.53 10.68 22.11
C GLU A 369 -8.04 9.53 22.97
N LEU A 370 -7.26 9.13 23.97
CA LEU A 370 -7.62 8.04 24.88
C LEU A 370 -8.57 8.48 26.00
N SER A 371 -8.80 9.78 26.21
CA SER A 371 -9.63 10.28 27.31
C SER A 371 -11.11 9.88 27.19
N GLU A 372 -11.58 9.65 25.96
CA GLU A 372 -12.97 9.26 25.65
C GLU A 372 -13.05 7.81 25.13
N MET A 373 -11.99 6.98 25.32
CA MET A 373 -12.02 5.60 24.86
C MET A 373 -13.09 4.80 25.57
N GLU A 374 -13.73 3.91 24.82
CA GLU A 374 -14.72 2.98 25.33
C GLU A 374 -14.30 1.54 25.00
N LEU A 375 -14.88 0.58 25.69
CA LEU A 375 -14.75 -0.83 25.38
C LEU A 375 -15.89 -1.25 24.44
N ALA A 376 -15.53 -1.61 23.20
CA ALA A 376 -16.50 -2.12 22.21
C ALA A 376 -16.80 -3.60 22.44
N GLU A 377 -17.93 -4.06 21.90
CA GLU A 377 -18.19 -5.50 21.77
C GLU A 377 -17.22 -6.12 20.75
N SER A 378 -17.06 -7.45 20.84
CA SER A 378 -16.20 -8.19 19.92
C SER A 378 -16.77 -8.21 18.52
N PHE A 379 -15.91 -8.09 17.52
CA PHE A 379 -16.23 -8.42 16.13
C PHE A 379 -16.00 -9.91 15.87
N SER A 380 -16.55 -10.41 14.76
CA SER A 380 -16.43 -11.82 14.36
C SER A 380 -14.98 -12.30 14.28
N PHE A 381 -14.07 -11.43 13.85
CA PHE A 381 -12.65 -11.71 13.67
C PHE A 381 -11.78 -11.43 14.92
N THR A 382 -12.32 -10.86 15.98
CA THR A 382 -11.53 -10.54 17.19
C THR A 382 -11.42 -11.71 18.16
N LYS A 383 -11.83 -12.93 17.76
CA LYS A 383 -11.75 -14.15 18.57
C LYS A 383 -12.41 -14.02 19.95
N GLY A 384 -13.51 -13.25 20.00
CA GLY A 384 -14.25 -12.96 21.23
C GLY A 384 -13.64 -11.86 22.11
N LEU A 385 -12.53 -11.25 21.69
CA LEU A 385 -11.93 -10.15 22.43
C LEU A 385 -12.67 -8.83 22.16
N LYS A 386 -12.94 -8.09 23.22
CA LYS A 386 -13.39 -6.71 23.14
C LYS A 386 -12.23 -5.80 22.81
N THR A 387 -12.44 -4.82 21.95
CA THR A 387 -11.43 -3.82 21.56
C THR A 387 -11.67 -2.48 22.24
N LEU A 388 -10.66 -1.66 22.33
CA LEU A 388 -10.84 -0.24 22.58
C LEU A 388 -11.51 0.37 21.34
N ARG A 389 -12.51 1.20 21.56
CA ARG A 389 -13.16 2.06 20.57
C ARG A 389 -12.70 3.48 20.82
N ILE A 390 -11.94 4.03 19.88
CA ILE A 390 -11.29 5.35 20.01
C ILE A 390 -11.80 6.25 18.89
N ARG A 391 -12.38 7.38 19.29
CA ARG A 391 -12.92 8.34 18.32
C ARG A 391 -11.83 8.98 17.49
N CYS A 392 -11.99 8.96 16.16
CA CYS A 392 -11.13 9.71 15.26
C CYS A 392 -11.39 11.20 15.35
N LEU A 393 -10.36 12.00 15.64
CA LEU A 393 -10.47 13.44 15.87
C LEU A 393 -10.23 14.29 14.62
N GLY A 394 -10.14 13.68 13.45
CA GLY A 394 -9.93 14.38 12.19
C GLY A 394 -9.97 13.44 10.99
N SER A 395 -9.90 13.98 9.80
CA SER A 395 -9.75 13.16 8.60
C SER A 395 -8.38 12.48 8.61
N GLN A 396 -8.38 11.17 8.44
CA GLN A 396 -7.14 10.39 8.24
C GLN A 396 -6.68 10.48 6.77
N VAL A 397 -7.51 11.07 5.92
CA VAL A 397 -7.32 11.19 4.48
C VAL A 397 -7.62 12.62 4.07
N GLY A 398 -6.75 13.14 3.20
CA GLY A 398 -6.82 14.52 2.76
C GLY A 398 -6.27 15.49 3.79
N ASP A 399 -6.03 16.70 3.36
CA ASP A 399 -5.65 17.81 4.23
C ASP A 399 -6.86 18.58 4.78
N GLY A 400 -8.07 18.02 4.60
CA GLY A 400 -9.34 18.63 5.00
C GLY A 400 -9.79 19.82 4.14
N LYS A 401 -9.11 20.08 3.02
CA LYS A 401 -9.42 21.26 2.19
C LYS A 401 -10.55 21.01 1.19
N GLU A 402 -10.72 19.78 0.70
CA GLU A 402 -11.79 19.42 -0.22
C GLU A 402 -12.77 18.45 0.44
N PRO A 403 -14.10 18.69 0.31
CA PRO A 403 -15.09 17.77 0.83
C PRO A 403 -15.08 16.46 0.03
N LEU A 404 -15.27 15.34 0.72
CA LEU A 404 -15.52 14.05 0.09
C LEU A 404 -16.87 14.13 -0.66
N VAL A 405 -16.90 13.63 -1.90
CA VAL A 405 -18.08 13.71 -2.78
C VAL A 405 -18.32 12.35 -3.43
N SER A 406 -19.55 11.87 -3.37
CA SER A 406 -19.93 10.64 -4.07
C SER A 406 -19.86 10.82 -5.58
N ARG A 407 -19.27 9.82 -6.28
CA ARG A 407 -19.11 9.83 -7.74
C ARG A 407 -19.38 8.42 -8.31
N LEU A 408 -20.11 8.37 -9.42
CA LEU A 408 -20.32 7.14 -10.17
C LEU A 408 -19.66 7.25 -11.55
N TYR A 409 -18.92 6.23 -11.96
CA TYR A 409 -18.29 6.14 -13.27
C TYR A 409 -18.76 4.86 -14.00
N ASP A 410 -18.98 4.94 -15.32
CA ASP A 410 -19.11 3.79 -16.22
C ASP A 410 -17.71 3.47 -16.75
N ILE A 411 -16.97 2.60 -16.04
CA ILE A 411 -15.56 2.33 -16.33
C ILE A 411 -15.34 1.48 -17.58
N GLU A 412 -16.39 0.88 -18.16
CA GLU A 412 -16.30 0.27 -19.49
C GLU A 412 -16.16 1.33 -20.58
N LYS A 413 -16.81 2.50 -20.40
CA LYS A 413 -16.78 3.60 -21.37
C LYS A 413 -15.75 4.67 -21.02
N ASP A 414 -15.48 4.86 -19.76
CA ASP A 414 -14.57 5.85 -19.19
C ASP A 414 -13.61 5.18 -18.20
N PRO A 415 -12.68 4.34 -18.67
CA PRO A 415 -11.73 3.65 -17.80
C PRO A 415 -10.81 4.62 -17.03
N GLY A 416 -10.61 5.83 -17.54
CA GLY A 416 -9.84 6.90 -16.90
C GLY A 416 -10.61 7.70 -15.87
N GLN A 417 -11.90 7.39 -15.58
CA GLN A 417 -12.72 8.06 -14.56
C GLN A 417 -12.73 9.61 -14.71
N LEU A 418 -12.84 10.10 -15.95
CA LEU A 418 -12.80 11.54 -16.26
C LEU A 418 -14.17 12.20 -16.15
N GLN A 419 -15.26 11.43 -16.31
CA GLN A 419 -16.63 11.95 -16.36
C GLN A 419 -17.55 11.14 -15.46
N ALA A 420 -17.84 11.68 -14.28
CA ALA A 420 -18.87 11.11 -13.41
C ALA A 420 -20.25 11.19 -14.10
N ILE A 421 -21.07 10.15 -13.91
CA ILE A 421 -22.41 10.05 -14.46
C ILE A 421 -23.47 10.07 -13.37
N GLU A 422 -24.71 10.42 -13.74
CA GLU A 422 -25.89 10.32 -12.89
C GLU A 422 -26.75 9.15 -13.33
N ASP A 423 -26.82 8.10 -12.49
CA ASP A 423 -27.69 6.94 -12.70
C ASP A 423 -28.12 6.40 -11.33
N ALA A 424 -29.35 6.74 -10.93
CA ALA A 424 -29.90 6.40 -9.62
C ALA A 424 -30.06 4.88 -9.41
N GLU A 425 -30.36 4.12 -10.46
CA GLU A 425 -30.49 2.66 -10.37
C GLU A 425 -29.12 2.00 -10.20
N ALA A 426 -28.10 2.50 -10.92
CA ALA A 426 -26.73 2.03 -10.74
C ALA A 426 -26.22 2.38 -9.32
N VAL A 427 -26.42 3.60 -8.83
CA VAL A 427 -26.06 3.97 -7.44
C VAL A 427 -26.73 3.06 -6.42
N LYS A 428 -28.03 2.80 -6.57
CA LYS A 428 -28.76 1.89 -5.69
C LYS A 428 -28.16 0.49 -5.69
N LYS A 429 -27.81 -0.07 -6.89
CA LYS A 429 -27.13 -1.34 -7.02
C LYS A 429 -25.78 -1.34 -6.30
N MET A 430 -24.96 -0.31 -6.52
CA MET A 430 -23.64 -0.22 -5.93
C MET A 430 -23.70 -0.09 -4.40
N LYS A 431 -24.65 0.69 -3.86
CA LYS A 431 -24.89 0.75 -2.41
C LYS A 431 -25.33 -0.59 -1.83
N ALA A 432 -26.09 -1.41 -2.56
CA ALA A 432 -26.45 -2.74 -2.12
C ALA A 432 -25.21 -3.66 -2.02
N LEU A 433 -24.25 -3.57 -2.94
CA LEU A 433 -22.98 -4.29 -2.88
C LEU A 433 -22.12 -3.83 -1.70
N ILE A 434 -22.05 -2.52 -1.44
CA ILE A 434 -21.37 -1.98 -0.24
C ILE A 434 -22.01 -2.56 1.03
N ARG A 435 -23.34 -2.59 1.09
CA ARG A 435 -24.07 -3.17 2.24
C ARG A 435 -23.72 -4.63 2.45
N GLU A 436 -23.75 -5.43 1.39
CA GLU A 436 -23.39 -6.85 1.43
C GLU A 436 -21.97 -7.04 1.97
N TYR A 437 -21.01 -6.25 1.47
CA TYR A 437 -19.62 -6.27 1.93
C TYR A 437 -19.48 -5.85 3.39
N MET A 438 -20.17 -4.79 3.82
CA MET A 438 -20.15 -4.35 5.22
C MET A 438 -20.69 -5.40 6.18
N ILE A 439 -21.73 -6.15 5.78
CA ILE A 439 -22.26 -7.29 6.55
C ILE A 439 -21.22 -8.41 6.61
N ALA A 440 -20.66 -8.80 5.48
CA ALA A 440 -19.70 -9.89 5.37
C ALA A 440 -18.40 -9.64 6.15
N THR A 441 -18.01 -8.37 6.30
CA THR A 441 -16.78 -7.95 7.01
C THR A 441 -17.03 -7.46 8.44
N ASP A 442 -18.25 -7.63 8.94
CA ASP A 442 -18.67 -7.20 10.29
C ASP A 442 -18.33 -5.72 10.54
N ALA A 443 -18.73 -4.86 9.61
CA ALA A 443 -18.46 -3.43 9.69
C ALA A 443 -19.09 -2.78 10.92
N PRO A 444 -18.43 -1.77 11.54
CA PRO A 444 -18.98 -1.02 12.65
C PRO A 444 -20.34 -0.42 12.32
N LYS A 445 -21.30 -0.52 13.26
CA LYS A 445 -22.71 -0.17 13.03
C LYS A 445 -22.91 1.32 12.68
N GLU A 446 -22.11 2.20 13.26
CA GLU A 446 -22.18 3.63 12.98
C GLU A 446 -21.84 3.98 11.54
N LEU A 447 -21.05 3.14 10.84
CA LEU A 447 -20.72 3.39 9.45
C LEU A 447 -21.94 3.29 8.52
N TYR A 448 -22.93 2.46 8.86
CA TYR A 448 -24.14 2.34 8.05
C TYR A 448 -24.87 3.68 7.93
N HIS A 449 -25.12 4.34 9.06
CA HIS A 449 -25.76 5.66 9.06
C HIS A 449 -24.83 6.70 8.42
N ARG A 450 -23.56 6.71 8.79
CA ARG A 450 -22.58 7.68 8.27
C ARG A 450 -22.53 7.70 6.73
N TYR A 451 -22.62 6.52 6.09
CA TYR A 451 -22.52 6.36 4.63
C TYR A 451 -23.86 6.25 3.92
N GLY A 452 -24.99 6.45 4.59
CA GLY A 452 -26.33 6.34 4.01
C GLY A 452 -26.61 4.93 3.46
N ILE A 453 -26.13 3.91 4.16
CA ILE A 453 -26.38 2.49 3.85
C ILE A 453 -27.44 1.97 4.80
N GLU A 454 -28.54 1.43 4.26
CA GLU A 454 -29.60 0.81 5.09
C GLU A 454 -29.05 -0.45 5.79
N GLN A 455 -29.40 -0.64 7.09
CA GLN A 455 -28.99 -1.82 7.88
C GLN A 455 -29.72 -3.09 7.47
#